data_df7bce8b7134be68c7bba2ed69918ac4
#
_entry.id   df7bce8b7134be68c7bba2ed69918ac4
#
_cell.length_a   1.000
_cell.length_b   1.000
_cell.length_c   1.000
_cell.angle_alpha   90.00
_cell.angle_beta   90.00
_cell.angle_gamma   90.00
#
_symmetry.space_group_name_H-M   'P 1'
#
loop_
_entity.id
_entity.type
_entity.pdbx_description
1 polymer ?
#
loop_
_entity_poly.entity_id
_entity_poly.type
_entity_poly.pdbx_seq_one_letter_code
_entity_poly.pdbx_strand_id
1 'polypeptide(L)'
;GRGVGMDVVKNMVDQFRGNVSLSTRLHHGTRITMHLPLTLTIVESMLFMVGEHKFSIPSYNILRYFPYDIDDGTVQEDENSATFFYNGKAIPLIDLNEFFGIKKAAPATKKIIIYIHSSQREACIVMDKIIGYQHIVDKPLPSIINIDFKKATGISGCSLLGDGSICMSLNIEYLLDRCLGKEVGVYE
;
A
#
# COMPACT_ATOMS: atom_id res chain seq x y z
N GLY A 1 11.87 -32.89 8.17
CA GLY A 1 11.28 -31.82 7.36
C GLY A 1 12.09 -30.54 7.49
N ARG A 2 12.10 -29.71 6.46
CA ARG A 2 12.90 -28.46 6.41
C ARG A 2 12.22 -27.27 7.14
N GLY A 3 11.16 -27.50 7.94
CA GLY A 3 10.48 -26.48 8.73
C GLY A 3 9.64 -25.45 7.95
N VAL A 4 9.46 -25.63 6.64
CA VAL A 4 8.78 -24.63 5.76
C VAL A 4 7.25 -24.80 5.63
N GLY A 5 6.64 -25.80 6.29
CA GLY A 5 5.22 -26.10 6.10
C GLY A 5 4.28 -25.00 6.57
N MET A 6 4.53 -24.39 7.73
CA MET A 6 3.67 -23.33 8.28
C MET A 6 3.83 -21.99 7.55
N ASP A 7 5.01 -21.71 7.01
CA ASP A 7 5.22 -20.50 6.19
C ASP A 7 4.39 -20.55 4.90
N VAL A 8 4.30 -21.74 4.28
CA VAL A 8 3.45 -21.95 3.10
C VAL A 8 1.98 -21.73 3.45
N VAL A 9 1.50 -22.29 4.58
CA VAL A 9 0.12 -22.12 5.04
C VAL A 9 -0.18 -20.65 5.34
N LYS A 10 0.72 -19.97 6.06
CA LYS A 10 0.58 -18.54 6.36
C LYS A 10 0.49 -17.71 5.08
N ASN A 11 1.41 -17.92 4.14
CA ASN A 11 1.42 -17.22 2.87
C ASN A 11 0.14 -17.45 2.06
N MET A 12 -0.41 -18.66 2.07
CA MET A 12 -1.70 -18.96 1.42
C MET A 12 -2.86 -18.22 2.08
N VAL A 13 -2.93 -18.26 3.41
CA VAL A 13 -4.00 -17.57 4.15
C VAL A 13 -3.92 -16.05 3.96
N ASP A 14 -2.70 -15.48 3.97
CA ASP A 14 -2.47 -14.06 3.72
C ASP A 14 -2.89 -13.65 2.30
N GLN A 15 -2.71 -14.53 1.30
CA GLN A 15 -3.21 -14.30 -0.08
C GLN A 15 -4.73 -14.15 -0.14
N PHE A 16 -5.45 -14.86 0.74
CA PHE A 16 -6.91 -14.74 0.88
C PHE A 16 -7.32 -13.65 1.88
N ARG A 17 -6.39 -12.79 2.32
CA ARG A 17 -6.62 -11.77 3.36
C ARG A 17 -7.19 -12.37 4.66
N GLY A 18 -6.82 -13.61 4.91
CA GLY A 18 -7.14 -14.29 6.14
C GLY A 18 -6.12 -14.04 7.23
N ASN A 19 -6.34 -14.65 8.37
CA ASN A 19 -5.39 -14.65 9.49
C ASN A 19 -5.20 -16.06 10.02
N VAL A 20 -3.95 -16.39 10.40
CA VAL A 20 -3.60 -17.65 11.05
C VAL A 20 -3.12 -17.35 12.45
N SER A 21 -3.69 -18.03 13.42
CA SER A 21 -3.21 -18.01 14.79
C SER A 21 -2.88 -19.43 15.27
N LEU A 22 -1.85 -19.55 16.07
CA LEU A 22 -1.37 -20.81 16.64
C LEU A 22 -1.37 -20.70 18.16
N SER A 23 -1.98 -21.68 18.82
CA SER A 23 -2.00 -21.81 20.27
C SER A 23 -1.61 -23.24 20.64
N THR A 24 -0.59 -23.38 21.49
CA THR A 24 -0.13 -24.69 21.97
C THR A 24 -0.17 -24.75 23.50
N ARG A 25 -0.52 -25.92 24.01
CA ARG A 25 -0.47 -26.22 25.42
C ARG A 25 0.23 -27.57 25.62
N LEU A 26 1.27 -27.58 26.43
CA LEU A 26 2.06 -28.78 26.68
C LEU A 26 1.15 -29.92 27.17
N HIS A 27 1.32 -31.11 26.62
CA HIS A 27 0.51 -32.33 26.85
C HIS A 27 -0.98 -32.23 26.46
N HIS A 28 -1.45 -31.11 25.92
CA HIS A 28 -2.84 -30.91 25.47
C HIS A 28 -2.97 -30.71 23.96
N GLY A 29 -1.83 -30.56 23.25
CA GLY A 29 -1.77 -30.41 21.80
C GLY A 29 -1.66 -28.96 21.31
N THR A 30 -1.80 -28.82 19.98
CA THR A 30 -1.68 -27.55 19.28
C THR A 30 -2.98 -27.26 18.52
N ARG A 31 -3.49 -26.04 18.64
CA ARG A 31 -4.63 -25.53 17.87
C ARG A 31 -4.13 -24.52 16.86
N ILE A 32 -4.47 -24.74 15.61
CA ILE A 32 -4.25 -23.80 14.52
C ILE A 32 -5.63 -23.27 14.11
N THR A 33 -5.81 -21.96 14.17
CA THR A 33 -7.05 -21.30 13.77
C THR A 33 -6.79 -20.45 12.55
N MET A 34 -7.57 -20.69 11.49
CA MET A 34 -7.51 -19.92 10.24
C MET A 34 -8.82 -19.18 10.06
N HIS A 35 -8.74 -17.87 9.91
CA HIS A 35 -9.87 -17.02 9.56
C HIS A 35 -9.74 -16.65 8.09
N LEU A 36 -10.67 -17.07 7.26
CA LEU A 36 -10.72 -16.77 5.84
C LEU A 36 -12.01 -15.99 5.55
N PRO A 37 -11.96 -14.87 4.81
CA PRO A 37 -13.17 -14.18 4.37
C PRO A 37 -13.92 -15.08 3.37
N LEU A 38 -15.23 -15.22 3.57
CA LEU A 38 -16.10 -16.03 2.70
C LEU A 38 -16.50 -15.32 1.39
N THR A 39 -16.22 -14.03 1.27
CA THR A 39 -16.63 -13.20 0.13
C THR A 39 -15.45 -12.47 -0.48
N LEU A 40 -15.57 -12.11 -1.76
CA LEU A 40 -14.71 -11.12 -2.40
C LEU A 40 -14.74 -9.86 -1.55
N THR A 41 -13.57 -9.42 -1.08
CA THR A 41 -13.49 -8.23 -0.24
C THR A 41 -13.79 -7.01 -1.09
N ILE A 42 -14.97 -6.43 -0.88
CA ILE A 42 -15.31 -5.12 -1.44
C ILE A 42 -14.72 -4.09 -0.48
N VAL A 43 -13.83 -3.26 -1.01
CA VAL A 43 -13.14 -2.23 -0.22
C VAL A 43 -13.48 -0.86 -0.82
N GLU A 44 -13.95 0.05 0.02
CA GLU A 44 -14.01 1.44 -0.39
C GLU A 44 -12.59 1.97 -0.56
N SER A 45 -12.28 2.42 -1.76
CA SER A 45 -10.92 2.85 -2.12
C SER A 45 -10.96 4.17 -2.87
N MET A 46 -9.94 4.99 -2.64
CA MET A 46 -9.66 6.15 -3.47
C MET A 46 -8.95 5.68 -4.74
N LEU A 47 -9.48 6.08 -5.88
CA LEU A 47 -8.88 5.89 -7.19
C LEU A 47 -8.16 7.17 -7.62
N PHE A 48 -6.96 7.01 -8.17
CA PHE A 48 -6.13 8.12 -8.61
C PHE A 48 -5.23 7.74 -9.80
N MET A 49 -4.64 8.76 -10.42
CA MET A 49 -3.73 8.62 -11.55
C MET A 49 -2.29 8.87 -11.14
N VAL A 50 -1.39 8.08 -11.70
CA VAL A 50 0.04 8.32 -11.75
C VAL A 50 0.45 8.14 -13.21
N GLY A 51 0.77 9.22 -13.91
CA GLY A 51 0.85 9.22 -15.37
C GLY A 51 -0.48 8.79 -16.00
N GLU A 52 -0.42 7.80 -16.87
CA GLU A 52 -1.60 7.21 -17.54
C GLU A 52 -2.17 6.00 -16.78
N HIS A 53 -1.59 5.63 -15.64
CA HIS A 53 -1.97 4.44 -14.89
C HIS A 53 -2.91 4.76 -13.74
N LYS A 54 -3.91 3.91 -13.57
CA LYS A 54 -4.88 4.00 -12.47
C LYS A 54 -4.42 3.15 -11.29
N PHE A 55 -4.42 3.76 -10.12
CA PHE A 55 -4.12 3.13 -8.85
C PHE A 55 -5.27 3.31 -7.87
N SER A 56 -5.29 2.45 -6.86
CA SER A 56 -6.21 2.57 -5.74
C SER A 56 -5.51 2.31 -4.42
N ILE A 57 -5.98 2.99 -3.39
CA ILE A 57 -5.65 2.72 -1.99
C ILE A 57 -6.94 2.65 -1.17
N PRO A 58 -7.02 1.75 -0.16
CA PRO A 58 -8.16 1.70 0.74
C PRO A 58 -8.38 3.03 1.44
N SER A 59 -9.63 3.47 1.56
CA SER A 59 -9.98 4.76 2.17
C SER A 59 -9.54 4.85 3.64
N TYR A 60 -9.52 3.73 4.35
CA TYR A 60 -9.07 3.68 5.74
C TYR A 60 -7.56 3.95 5.94
N ASN A 61 -6.75 3.89 4.88
CA ASN A 61 -5.34 4.28 4.94
C ASN A 61 -5.12 5.78 4.72
N ILE A 62 -6.16 6.55 4.39
CA ILE A 62 -6.05 7.97 4.06
C ILE A 62 -6.41 8.81 5.26
N LEU A 63 -5.49 9.66 5.69
CA LEU A 63 -5.74 10.64 6.75
C LEU A 63 -6.26 11.95 6.18
N ARG A 64 -5.59 12.46 5.13
CA ARG A 64 -5.92 13.76 4.51
C ARG A 64 -5.28 13.89 3.13
N TYR A 65 -5.70 14.89 2.35
CA TYR A 65 -5.07 15.28 1.09
C TYR A 65 -4.86 16.79 1.03
N PHE A 66 -3.84 17.20 0.26
CA PHE A 66 -3.42 18.60 0.11
C PHE A 66 -3.06 18.88 -1.35
N PRO A 67 -3.20 20.13 -1.83
CA PRO A 67 -2.55 20.52 -3.07
C PRO A 67 -1.03 20.41 -2.92
N TYR A 68 -0.35 19.97 -3.98
CA TYR A 68 1.10 20.02 -4.02
C TYR A 68 1.54 21.42 -4.43
N ASP A 69 2.18 22.15 -3.52
CA ASP A 69 2.71 23.47 -3.76
C ASP A 69 4.11 23.55 -3.14
N ILE A 70 5.13 23.76 -3.99
CA ILE A 70 6.52 23.88 -3.52
C ILE A 70 6.77 25.31 -2.98
N ASP A 71 6.04 26.29 -3.49
CA ASP A 71 6.28 27.69 -3.20
C ASP A 71 5.77 28.12 -1.82
N ASP A 72 4.88 27.35 -1.20
CA ASP A 72 4.34 27.65 0.13
C ASP A 72 5.24 27.19 1.30
N GLY A 73 6.38 26.53 0.98
CA GLY A 73 7.35 26.05 1.97
C GLY A 73 6.91 24.84 2.78
N THR A 74 5.80 24.21 2.42
CA THR A 74 5.34 22.98 3.07
C THR A 74 6.06 21.73 2.56
N VAL A 75 6.69 21.81 1.39
CA VAL A 75 7.50 20.75 0.79
C VAL A 75 8.96 21.17 0.77
N GLN A 76 9.84 20.31 1.29
CA GLN A 76 11.30 20.44 1.14
C GLN A 76 11.83 19.23 0.39
N GLU A 77 12.58 19.48 -0.66
CA GLU A 77 13.25 18.46 -1.47
C GLU A 77 14.77 18.57 -1.26
N ASP A 78 15.38 17.46 -0.86
CA ASP A 78 16.83 17.26 -0.81
C ASP A 78 17.26 16.35 -1.97
N GLU A 79 18.56 16.17 -2.17
CA GLU A 79 19.10 15.36 -3.30
C GLU A 79 18.53 13.93 -3.37
N ASN A 80 18.15 13.32 -2.24
CA ASN A 80 17.70 11.92 -2.17
C ASN A 80 16.38 11.73 -1.39
N SER A 81 15.75 12.80 -0.92
CA SER A 81 14.55 12.70 -0.09
C SER A 81 13.67 13.94 -0.24
N ALA A 82 12.39 13.74 -0.08
CA ALA A 82 11.43 14.84 0.01
C ALA A 82 10.65 14.73 1.31
N THR A 83 10.31 15.86 1.89
CA THR A 83 9.62 15.96 3.18
C THR A 83 8.46 16.93 3.09
N PHE A 84 7.32 16.55 3.63
CA PHE A 84 6.15 17.40 3.78
C PHE A 84 6.01 17.85 5.24
N PHE A 85 5.88 19.14 5.47
CA PHE A 85 5.70 19.71 6.81
C PHE A 85 4.23 19.98 7.09
N TYR A 86 3.69 19.31 8.10
CA TYR A 86 2.29 19.47 8.50
C TYR A 86 2.15 19.50 10.02
N ASN A 87 1.55 20.56 10.55
CA ASN A 87 1.35 20.76 12.00
C ASN A 87 2.63 20.60 12.83
N GLY A 88 3.77 21.10 12.33
CA GLY A 88 5.06 21.00 13.00
C GLY A 88 5.72 19.62 12.92
N LYS A 89 5.15 18.68 12.18
CA LYS A 89 5.68 17.34 11.96
C LYS A 89 6.31 17.24 10.55
N ALA A 90 7.51 16.71 10.47
CA ALA A 90 8.18 16.37 9.22
C ALA A 90 7.72 14.96 8.80
N ILE A 91 7.09 14.84 7.64
CA ILE A 91 6.50 13.61 7.14
C ILE A 91 7.20 13.24 5.83
N PRO A 92 7.73 12.01 5.68
CA PRO A 92 8.35 11.57 4.43
C PRO A 92 7.38 11.71 3.25
N LEU A 93 7.88 12.24 2.12
CA LEU A 93 7.12 12.46 0.91
C LEU A 93 7.64 11.54 -0.21
N ILE A 94 6.74 10.76 -0.81
CA ILE A 94 7.05 9.76 -1.84
C ILE A 94 6.37 10.19 -3.14
N ASP A 95 7.14 10.56 -4.17
CA ASP A 95 6.59 10.80 -5.51
C ASP A 95 6.37 9.45 -6.21
N LEU A 96 5.11 9.10 -6.45
CA LEU A 96 4.77 7.82 -7.07
C LEU A 96 5.19 7.73 -8.54
N ASN A 97 5.32 8.86 -9.26
CA ASN A 97 5.88 8.84 -10.62
C ASN A 97 7.34 8.40 -10.59
N GLU A 98 8.11 8.93 -9.67
CA GLU A 98 9.51 8.57 -9.48
C GLU A 98 9.66 7.14 -8.96
N PHE A 99 8.87 6.78 -7.96
CA PHE A 99 8.89 5.44 -7.36
C PHE A 99 8.62 4.33 -8.39
N PHE A 100 7.66 4.54 -9.30
CA PHE A 100 7.34 3.57 -10.35
C PHE A 100 8.13 3.76 -11.65
N GLY A 101 8.98 4.79 -11.74
CA GLY A 101 9.70 5.13 -12.98
C GLY A 101 8.74 5.55 -14.11
N ILE A 102 7.59 6.10 -13.78
CA ILE A 102 6.58 6.57 -14.72
C ILE A 102 6.97 7.98 -15.18
N LYS A 103 6.95 8.23 -16.50
CA LYS A 103 7.18 9.57 -17.02
C LYS A 103 6.17 10.55 -16.44
N LYS A 104 6.66 11.66 -15.89
CA LYS A 104 5.80 12.72 -15.35
C LYS A 104 4.84 13.19 -16.45
N ALA A 105 3.57 13.32 -16.10
CA ALA A 105 2.58 13.96 -16.97
C ALA A 105 3.04 15.39 -17.28
N ALA A 106 2.50 15.99 -18.37
CA ALA A 106 2.88 17.33 -18.79
C ALA A 106 2.81 18.34 -17.62
N PRO A 107 3.68 19.36 -17.56
CA PRO A 107 3.88 20.25 -16.40
C PRO A 107 2.66 21.06 -15.95
N ALA A 108 1.53 20.94 -16.62
CA ALA A 108 0.29 21.66 -16.32
C ALA A 108 -0.61 20.98 -15.26
N THR A 109 -0.30 19.79 -14.80
CA THR A 109 -1.16 19.06 -13.84
C THR A 109 -0.74 19.43 -12.41
N LYS A 110 -1.65 20.08 -11.68
CA LYS A 110 -1.46 20.31 -10.24
C LYS A 110 -1.44 18.97 -9.54
N LYS A 111 -0.29 18.56 -9.04
CA LYS A 111 -0.14 17.35 -8.25
C LYS A 111 -0.89 17.45 -6.92
N ILE A 112 -1.15 16.31 -6.32
CA ILE A 112 -1.86 16.19 -5.05
C ILE A 112 -1.02 15.37 -4.09
N ILE A 113 -0.95 15.81 -2.85
CA ILE A 113 -0.35 15.09 -1.75
C ILE A 113 -1.45 14.37 -0.99
N ILE A 114 -1.28 13.08 -0.72
CA ILE A 114 -2.14 12.31 0.18
C ILE A 114 -1.33 11.86 1.38
N TYR A 115 -1.80 12.24 2.57
CA TYR A 115 -1.27 11.80 3.83
C TYR A 115 -1.88 10.43 4.16
N ILE A 116 -1.04 9.42 4.24
CA ILE A 116 -1.41 8.01 4.42
C ILE A 116 -0.80 7.45 5.69
N HIS A 117 -1.44 6.40 6.21
CA HIS A 117 -0.93 5.65 7.34
C HIS A 117 -1.13 4.14 7.15
N SER A 118 -0.25 3.36 7.78
CA SER A 118 -0.40 1.91 7.97
C SER A 118 0.25 1.53 9.29
N SER A 119 -0.49 0.80 10.14
CA SER A 119 -0.01 0.40 11.48
C SER A 119 0.50 1.60 12.29
N GLN A 120 1.81 1.71 12.50
CA GLN A 120 2.43 2.81 13.26
C GLN A 120 3.19 3.81 12.38
N ARG A 121 3.15 3.64 11.05
CA ARG A 121 3.90 4.47 10.11
C ARG A 121 3.00 5.37 9.30
N GLU A 122 3.56 6.51 8.97
CA GLU A 122 2.90 7.55 8.20
C GLU A 122 3.84 8.07 7.12
N ALA A 123 3.27 8.44 5.98
CA ALA A 123 3.97 9.13 4.91
C ALA A 123 2.99 9.97 4.10
N CYS A 124 3.54 10.81 3.25
CA CYS A 124 2.79 11.47 2.19
C CYS A 124 3.16 10.86 0.84
N ILE A 125 2.18 10.67 -0.03
CA ILE A 125 2.40 10.24 -1.42
C ILE A 125 1.94 11.34 -2.36
N VAL A 126 2.72 11.56 -3.44
CA VAL A 126 2.40 12.52 -4.49
C VAL A 126 1.84 11.77 -5.70
N MET A 127 0.74 12.27 -6.24
CA MET A 127 0.08 11.75 -7.42
C MET A 127 -0.42 12.87 -8.33
N ASP A 128 -0.82 12.51 -9.55
CA ASP A 128 -1.18 13.51 -10.55
C ASP A 128 -2.64 13.97 -10.42
N LYS A 129 -3.57 13.05 -10.11
CA LYS A 129 -5.00 13.36 -10.06
C LYS A 129 -5.78 12.35 -9.24
N ILE A 130 -6.71 12.81 -8.40
CA ILE A 130 -7.75 11.97 -7.79
C ILE A 130 -8.89 11.78 -8.79
N ILE A 131 -9.31 10.52 -8.99
CA ILE A 131 -10.48 10.16 -9.80
C ILE A 131 -11.74 10.22 -8.93
N GLY A 132 -11.68 9.65 -7.73
CA GLY A 132 -12.79 9.61 -6.78
C GLY A 132 -12.73 8.39 -5.88
N TYR A 133 -13.80 8.17 -5.12
CA TYR A 133 -13.96 7.00 -4.25
C TYR A 133 -14.91 6.00 -4.87
N GLN A 134 -14.55 4.72 -4.83
CA GLN A 134 -15.38 3.62 -5.32
C GLN A 134 -15.22 2.39 -4.43
N HIS A 135 -16.28 1.60 -4.34
CA HIS A 135 -16.20 0.24 -3.84
C HIS A 135 -15.63 -0.66 -4.93
N ILE A 136 -14.45 -1.18 -4.72
CA ILE A 136 -13.76 -2.03 -5.69
C ILE A 136 -13.64 -3.46 -5.16
N VAL A 137 -13.74 -4.41 -6.10
CA VAL A 137 -13.41 -5.81 -5.85
C VAL A 137 -11.93 -5.99 -6.16
N ASP A 138 -11.12 -5.98 -5.11
CA ASP A 138 -9.69 -6.15 -5.28
C ASP A 138 -9.35 -7.64 -5.45
N LYS A 139 -8.82 -7.97 -6.63
CA LYS A 139 -8.36 -9.32 -6.96
C LYS A 139 -6.86 -9.39 -6.67
N PRO A 140 -6.43 -10.33 -5.82
CA PRO A 140 -5.01 -10.52 -5.58
C PRO A 140 -4.27 -10.86 -6.87
N LEU A 141 -3.02 -10.42 -6.98
CA LEU A 141 -2.17 -10.84 -8.10
C LEU A 141 -2.03 -12.37 -8.10
N PRO A 142 -1.98 -12.99 -9.30
CA PRO A 142 -1.78 -14.43 -9.42
C PRO A 142 -0.58 -14.92 -8.60
N SER A 143 -0.66 -16.16 -8.09
CA SER A 143 0.39 -16.75 -7.24
C SER A 143 1.73 -16.93 -7.96
N ILE A 144 1.71 -16.96 -9.30
CA ILE A 144 2.93 -16.98 -10.11
C ILE A 144 3.77 -15.70 -9.96
N ILE A 145 3.12 -14.58 -9.57
CA ILE A 145 3.81 -13.33 -9.27
C ILE A 145 4.38 -13.44 -7.85
N ASN A 146 5.72 -13.45 -7.78
CA ASN A 146 6.46 -13.62 -6.54
C ASN A 146 6.06 -12.57 -5.50
N ILE A 147 6.09 -12.99 -4.23
CA ILE A 147 5.90 -12.09 -3.08
C ILE A 147 6.94 -10.96 -3.07
N ASP A 148 8.15 -11.20 -3.55
CA ASP A 148 9.19 -10.19 -3.65
C ASP A 148 8.81 -9.08 -4.62
N PHE A 149 8.12 -9.39 -5.72
CA PHE A 149 7.57 -8.38 -6.62
C PHE A 149 6.55 -7.49 -5.91
N LYS A 150 5.61 -8.10 -5.16
CA LYS A 150 4.59 -7.36 -4.40
C LYS A 150 5.23 -6.41 -3.39
N LYS A 151 6.23 -6.89 -2.66
CA LYS A 151 6.98 -6.08 -1.67
C LYS A 151 7.83 -4.99 -2.33
N ALA A 152 8.42 -5.28 -3.49
CA ALA A 152 9.25 -4.31 -4.21
C ALA A 152 8.44 -3.20 -4.87
N THR A 153 7.24 -3.49 -5.33
CA THR A 153 6.37 -2.55 -6.04
C THR A 153 5.27 -1.94 -5.18
N GLY A 154 4.96 -2.53 -4.03
CA GLY A 154 3.79 -2.16 -3.24
C GLY A 154 2.45 -2.54 -3.88
N ILE A 155 2.43 -3.22 -5.04
CA ILE A 155 1.20 -3.64 -5.72
C ILE A 155 0.73 -4.96 -5.13
N SER A 156 -0.45 -4.99 -4.53
CA SER A 156 -1.04 -6.19 -3.90
C SER A 156 -2.04 -6.92 -4.80
N GLY A 157 -2.66 -6.19 -5.72
CA GLY A 157 -3.74 -6.71 -6.54
C GLY A 157 -4.10 -5.80 -7.69
N CYS A 158 -5.20 -6.12 -8.35
CA CYS A 158 -5.79 -5.30 -9.38
C CYS A 158 -7.31 -5.45 -9.40
N SER A 159 -7.98 -4.44 -9.91
CA SER A 159 -9.43 -4.43 -10.12
C SER A 159 -9.76 -4.02 -11.54
N LEU A 160 -10.80 -4.60 -12.10
CA LEU A 160 -11.38 -4.14 -13.35
C LEU A 160 -12.46 -3.11 -13.02
N LEU A 161 -12.31 -1.90 -13.51
CA LEU A 161 -13.28 -0.83 -13.30
C LEU A 161 -14.46 -0.95 -14.27
N GLY A 162 -15.54 -0.22 -13.98
CA GLY A 162 -16.75 -0.25 -14.80
C GLY A 162 -16.55 0.27 -16.24
N ASP A 163 -15.52 1.06 -16.49
CA ASP A 163 -15.11 1.54 -17.82
C ASP A 163 -14.22 0.55 -18.59
N GLY A 164 -13.97 -0.64 -18.02
CA GLY A 164 -13.11 -1.67 -18.60
C GLY A 164 -11.62 -1.46 -18.39
N SER A 165 -11.21 -0.41 -17.71
CA SER A 165 -9.80 -0.17 -17.39
C SER A 165 -9.34 -0.98 -16.17
N ILE A 166 -8.03 -1.26 -16.12
CA ILE A 166 -7.39 -1.93 -14.98
C ILE A 166 -6.93 -0.87 -13.99
N CYS A 167 -7.20 -1.11 -12.71
CA CYS A 167 -6.72 -0.32 -11.59
C CYS A 167 -5.81 -1.19 -10.72
N MET A 168 -4.62 -0.72 -10.43
CA MET A 168 -3.65 -1.42 -9.58
C MET A 168 -3.88 -1.06 -8.11
N SER A 169 -4.03 -2.06 -7.25
CA SER A 169 -4.24 -1.86 -5.81
C SER A 169 -2.91 -1.79 -5.07
N LEU A 170 -2.68 -0.71 -4.35
CA LEU A 170 -1.49 -0.53 -3.52
C LEU A 170 -1.72 -1.10 -2.12
N ASN A 171 -0.72 -1.82 -1.62
CA ASN A 171 -0.58 -2.15 -0.22
C ASN A 171 0.32 -1.11 0.43
N ILE A 172 -0.25 -0.27 1.27
CA ILE A 172 0.46 0.84 1.90
C ILE A 172 1.61 0.35 2.79
N GLU A 173 1.45 -0.78 3.45
CA GLU A 173 2.50 -1.33 4.30
C GLU A 173 3.73 -1.74 3.48
N TYR A 174 3.55 -2.41 2.34
CA TYR A 174 4.66 -2.76 1.44
C TYR A 174 5.32 -1.52 0.82
N LEU A 175 4.52 -0.50 0.48
CA LEU A 175 5.02 0.76 -0.03
C LEU A 175 5.92 1.45 1.01
N LEU A 176 5.45 1.56 2.25
CA LEU A 176 6.19 2.17 3.35
C LEU A 176 7.44 1.36 3.71
N ASP A 177 7.38 0.01 3.73
CA ASP A 177 8.54 -0.86 3.93
C ASP A 177 9.63 -0.60 2.90
N ARG A 178 9.24 -0.39 1.66
CA ARG A 178 10.17 -0.17 0.56
C ARG A 178 10.81 1.21 0.60
N CYS A 179 10.04 2.25 0.92
CA CYS A 179 10.49 3.63 0.87
C CYS A 179 11.20 4.08 2.15
N LEU A 180 10.73 3.61 3.30
CA LEU A 180 11.21 4.07 4.62
C LEU A 180 12.09 3.05 5.34
N GLY A 181 12.33 1.89 4.73
CA GLY A 181 12.99 0.76 5.36
C GLY A 181 12.03 -0.04 6.26
N LYS A 182 12.42 -1.28 6.58
CA LYS A 182 11.68 -2.11 7.53
C LYS A 182 11.97 -1.62 8.95
N GLU A 183 10.96 -1.43 9.78
CA GLU A 183 11.18 -1.42 11.22
C GLU A 183 11.78 -2.77 11.62
N VAL A 184 12.99 -2.73 12.16
CA VAL A 184 13.56 -3.86 12.88
C VAL A 184 12.76 -3.94 14.17
N GLY A 185 11.75 -4.82 14.21
CA GLY A 185 11.00 -5.08 15.43
C GLY A 185 11.98 -5.57 16.49
N VAL A 186 12.24 -4.74 17.48
CA VAL A 186 12.90 -5.16 18.72
C VAL A 186 11.86 -5.99 19.46
N TYR A 187 11.96 -7.30 19.32
CA TYR A 187 11.24 -8.22 20.21
C TYR A 187 12.00 -8.20 21.55
N GLU A 188 11.44 -7.52 22.55
CA GLU A 188 11.78 -7.75 23.95
C GLU A 188 11.10 -9.03 24.45
#